data_5485acd2114de6a49fbfdc88b3c0ca98
#
_entry.id   5485acd2114de6a49fbfdc88b3c0ca98
#
_cell.length_a   1.000
_cell.length_b   1.000
_cell.length_c   1.000
_cell.angle_alpha   90.00
_cell.angle_beta   90.00
_cell.angle_gamma   90.00
#
_symmetry.space_group_name_H-M   'P 1'
#
loop_
_entity.id
_entity.type
_entity.pdbx_description
1 polymer ?
#
loop_
_entity_poly.entity_id
_entity_poly.type
_entity_poly.pdbx_seq_one_letter_code
_entity_poly.pdbx_strand_id
1 'polypeptide(L)'
;KAIGNATVQLFNDEGVQFFNGTSRQYTGWVRLMTDFSDIRVAAYKKGYVPYSGGISRLDYLEAPLHGPKVAYIKLVPIRTGSRFALNNILFELDESTLRPESEKELALLFRMLVDAPKLQATIIGHTDNQGNRSYNQSLSEARAEAVLKWLIAKGIPASRLQSEGRGMDEPISSNDTESGRALNRRTEVILR
;
A
#
# COMPACT_ATOMS: atom_id res chain seq x y z
N LYS A 1 -8.22 -11.73 16.42
CA LYS A 1 -7.13 -11.88 17.40
C LYS A 1 -6.12 -10.75 17.20
N ALA A 2 -5.70 -10.09 18.28
CA ALA A 2 -4.70 -9.03 18.20
C ALA A 2 -3.33 -9.58 17.74
N ILE A 3 -2.62 -8.83 16.90
CA ILE A 3 -1.31 -9.21 16.38
C ILE A 3 -0.26 -8.40 17.12
N GLY A 4 0.50 -9.07 17.99
CA GLY A 4 1.63 -8.49 18.70
C GLY A 4 2.91 -8.47 17.88
N ASN A 5 3.87 -7.63 18.28
CA ASN A 5 5.19 -7.48 17.65
C ASN A 5 5.13 -7.09 16.15
N ALA A 6 4.12 -6.34 15.74
CA ALA A 6 4.09 -5.69 14.45
C ALA A 6 4.83 -4.35 14.53
N THR A 7 5.71 -4.06 13.60
CA THR A 7 6.29 -2.71 13.45
C THR A 7 5.20 -1.77 12.98
N VAL A 8 5.07 -0.62 13.62
CA VAL A 8 4.10 0.42 13.28
C VAL A 8 4.85 1.73 13.14
N GLN A 9 4.65 2.40 12.03
CA GLN A 9 5.17 3.72 11.73
C GLN A 9 4.02 4.67 11.46
N LEU A 10 4.08 5.87 12.00
CA LEU A 10 3.06 6.90 11.80
C LEU A 10 3.70 8.14 11.23
N PHE A 11 2.98 8.75 10.31
CA PHE A 11 3.39 9.95 9.59
C PHE A 11 2.24 10.96 9.66
N ASN A 12 2.58 12.25 9.74
CA ASN A 12 1.60 13.32 9.61
C ASN A 12 1.16 13.50 8.14
N ASP A 13 0.28 14.44 7.89
CA ASP A 13 -0.21 14.83 6.56
C ASP A 13 0.91 15.29 5.61
N GLU A 14 1.96 15.92 6.14
CA GLU A 14 3.17 16.29 5.39
C GLU A 14 4.10 15.10 5.09
N GLY A 15 3.78 13.91 5.60
CA GLY A 15 4.58 12.69 5.44
C GLY A 15 5.78 12.60 6.38
N VAL A 16 5.89 13.47 7.38
CA VAL A 16 6.94 13.41 8.39
C VAL A 16 6.63 12.29 9.39
N GLN A 17 7.59 11.39 9.58
CA GLN A 17 7.46 10.31 10.54
C GLN A 17 7.60 10.86 11.96
N PHE A 18 6.58 10.71 12.77
CA PHE A 18 6.57 11.10 14.18
C PHE A 18 6.54 9.93 15.16
N PHE A 19 6.29 8.72 14.67
CA PHE A 19 6.33 7.51 15.49
C PHE A 19 6.91 6.33 14.72
N ASN A 20 7.75 5.55 15.41
CA ASN A 20 8.23 4.25 14.95
C ASN A 20 8.34 3.34 16.17
N GLY A 21 7.59 2.27 16.17
CA GLY A 21 7.56 1.36 17.32
C GLY A 21 6.96 0.01 16.98
N THR A 22 6.79 -0.80 18.00
CA THR A 22 6.27 -2.15 17.86
C THR A 22 5.02 -2.31 18.71
N SER A 23 3.98 -2.93 18.16
CA SER A 23 2.78 -3.26 18.92
C SER A 23 3.11 -4.23 20.06
N ARG A 24 2.42 -4.09 21.20
CA ARG A 24 2.64 -4.96 22.37
C ARG A 24 2.42 -6.42 22.02
N GLN A 25 3.27 -7.30 22.54
CA GLN A 25 3.33 -8.72 22.19
C GLN A 25 1.98 -9.46 22.29
N TYR A 26 1.18 -9.15 23.30
CA TYR A 26 -0.06 -9.86 23.56
C TYR A 26 -1.33 -9.11 23.18
N THR A 27 -1.26 -7.78 23.08
CA THR A 27 -2.43 -6.94 22.86
C THR A 27 -2.50 -6.33 21.47
N GLY A 28 -1.37 -6.27 20.76
CA GLY A 28 -1.30 -5.66 19.43
C GLY A 28 -1.53 -4.14 19.38
N TRP A 29 -1.56 -3.45 20.55
CA TRP A 29 -1.87 -2.03 20.64
C TRP A 29 -0.62 -1.16 20.60
N VAL A 30 -0.76 -0.01 19.96
CA VAL A 30 0.13 1.15 20.10
C VAL A 30 -0.74 2.29 20.60
N ARG A 31 -0.37 2.89 21.74
CA ARG A 31 -1.06 4.06 22.27
C ARG A 31 -0.24 5.30 21.95
N LEU A 32 -0.89 6.28 21.37
CA LEU A 32 -0.30 7.57 21.04
C LEU A 32 -1.19 8.70 21.57
N MET A 33 -0.56 9.81 21.86
CA MET A 33 -1.22 11.09 22.08
C MET A 33 -0.74 12.00 20.94
N THR A 34 -1.62 12.45 20.09
CA THR A 34 -1.29 13.32 18.96
C THR A 34 -2.45 14.27 18.65
N ASP A 35 -2.12 15.46 18.22
CA ASP A 35 -3.06 16.48 17.77
C ASP A 35 -3.24 16.48 16.25
N PHE A 36 -2.57 15.57 15.52
CA PHE A 36 -2.68 15.47 14.07
C PHE A 36 -4.10 15.06 13.65
N SER A 37 -4.64 15.75 12.64
CA SER A 37 -5.97 15.51 12.10
C SER A 37 -6.03 14.28 11.22
N ASP A 38 -4.98 14.06 10.43
CA ASP A 38 -4.83 12.95 9.50
C ASP A 38 -3.50 12.24 9.75
N ILE A 39 -3.57 10.95 9.92
CA ILE A 39 -2.41 10.11 10.22
C ILE A 39 -2.26 9.08 9.12
N ARG A 40 -1.09 8.99 8.54
CA ARG A 40 -0.72 7.85 7.68
C ARG A 40 -0.05 6.78 8.52
N VAL A 41 -0.46 5.54 8.31
CA VAL A 41 0.02 4.38 9.06
C VAL A 41 0.69 3.41 8.10
N ALA A 42 1.88 2.97 8.44
CA ALA A 42 2.52 1.80 7.85
C ALA A 42 2.68 0.73 8.93
N ALA A 43 2.20 -0.47 8.67
CA ALA A 43 2.33 -1.58 9.60
C ALA A 43 2.89 -2.81 8.90
N TYR A 44 3.90 -3.41 9.54
CA TYR A 44 4.58 -4.58 9.02
C TYR A 44 4.74 -5.66 10.09
N LYS A 45 4.48 -6.90 9.69
CA LYS A 45 4.82 -8.10 10.45
C LYS A 45 5.23 -9.21 9.50
N LYS A 46 6.33 -9.91 9.80
CA LYS A 46 6.77 -11.08 9.03
C LYS A 46 5.65 -12.13 8.95
N GLY A 47 5.37 -12.62 7.74
CA GLY A 47 4.28 -13.56 7.46
C GLY A 47 2.92 -12.93 7.23
N TYR A 48 2.84 -11.59 7.19
CA TYR A 48 1.63 -10.85 6.88
C TYR A 48 1.87 -9.88 5.72
N VAL A 49 0.81 -9.63 4.95
CA VAL A 49 0.78 -8.55 3.97
C VAL A 49 0.97 -7.22 4.70
N PRO A 50 1.90 -6.37 4.28
CA PRO A 50 2.07 -5.07 4.89
C PRO A 50 0.83 -4.20 4.68
N TYR A 51 0.55 -3.34 5.65
CA TYR A 51 -0.51 -2.34 5.56
C TYR A 51 0.10 -0.95 5.39
N SER A 52 -0.43 -0.20 4.46
CA SER A 52 -0.19 1.24 4.35
C SER A 52 -1.53 1.94 4.07
N GLY A 53 -1.88 2.95 4.87
CA GLY A 53 -3.15 3.64 4.73
C GLY A 53 -3.26 4.86 5.62
N GLY A 54 -4.31 5.67 5.38
CA GLY A 54 -4.65 6.83 6.21
C GLY A 54 -5.62 6.46 7.32
N ILE A 55 -5.55 7.19 8.41
CA ILE A 55 -6.57 7.25 9.45
C ILE A 55 -7.02 8.71 9.48
N SER A 56 -8.20 8.98 8.97
CA SER A 56 -8.73 10.35 8.90
C SER A 56 -9.38 10.76 10.22
N ARG A 57 -9.54 12.07 10.41
CA ARG A 57 -10.29 12.61 11.53
C ARG A 57 -11.73 12.08 11.56
N LEU A 58 -12.30 11.76 10.41
CA LEU A 58 -13.66 11.20 10.30
C LEU A 58 -13.74 9.81 10.92
N ASP A 59 -12.69 9.00 10.87
CA ASP A 59 -12.64 7.69 11.51
C ASP A 59 -12.74 7.79 13.05
N TYR A 60 -12.51 8.98 13.60
CA TYR A 60 -12.59 9.26 15.04
C TYR A 60 -13.89 9.96 15.48
N LEU A 61 -14.69 10.51 14.55
CA LEU A 61 -15.90 11.28 14.92
C LEU A 61 -17.00 10.40 15.49
N GLU A 62 -17.01 9.11 15.15
CA GLU A 62 -17.94 8.13 15.71
C GLU A 62 -17.48 7.58 17.07
N ALA A 63 -16.26 7.94 17.53
CA ALA A 63 -15.77 7.54 18.84
C ALA A 63 -16.41 8.38 19.95
N PRO A 64 -16.59 7.83 21.18
CA PRO A 64 -17.11 8.59 22.31
C PRO A 64 -16.33 9.88 22.54
N LEU A 65 -17.03 10.98 22.86
CA LEU A 65 -16.45 12.31 23.12
C LEU A 65 -15.35 12.27 24.18
N HIS A 66 -15.38 11.28 25.06
CA HIS A 66 -14.40 11.08 26.14
C HIS A 66 -13.86 9.65 26.09
N GLY A 67 -12.57 9.51 25.80
CA GLY A 67 -11.88 8.22 25.78
C GLY A 67 -10.82 8.12 24.67
N PRO A 68 -9.98 7.07 24.71
CA PRO A 68 -8.98 6.85 23.68
C PRO A 68 -9.68 6.49 22.36
N LYS A 69 -9.31 7.18 21.29
CA LYS A 69 -9.74 6.83 19.95
C LYS A 69 -8.98 5.60 19.48
N VAL A 70 -9.67 4.65 18.86
CA VAL A 70 -9.10 3.37 18.48
C VAL A 70 -9.30 3.15 16.98
N ALA A 71 -8.19 2.99 16.26
CA ALA A 71 -8.20 2.54 14.89
C ALA A 71 -7.72 1.09 14.82
N TYR A 72 -8.44 0.26 14.06
CA TYR A 72 -8.11 -1.14 13.86
C TYR A 72 -7.40 -1.34 12.52
N ILE A 73 -6.15 -1.79 12.56
CA ILE A 73 -5.40 -2.18 11.35
C ILE A 73 -5.44 -3.70 11.24
N LYS A 74 -6.04 -4.19 10.16
CA LYS A 74 -6.12 -5.62 9.87
C LYS A 74 -4.93 -6.04 9.02
N LEU A 75 -4.00 -6.78 9.61
CA LEU A 75 -2.95 -7.46 8.85
C LEU A 75 -3.45 -8.82 8.37
N VAL A 76 -3.29 -9.08 7.08
CA VAL A 76 -3.72 -10.33 6.42
C VAL A 76 -2.54 -11.29 6.34
N PRO A 77 -2.65 -12.56 6.79
CA PRO A 77 -1.58 -13.54 6.61
C PRO A 77 -1.25 -13.73 5.14
N ILE A 78 0.05 -13.82 4.82
CA ILE A 78 0.52 -14.12 3.47
C ILE A 78 0.10 -15.55 3.10
N ARG A 79 -0.53 -15.69 1.94
CA ARG A 79 -0.89 -16.97 1.31
C ARG A 79 -0.64 -16.89 -0.19
N THR A 80 -0.34 -18.00 -0.82
CA THR A 80 -0.38 -18.11 -2.29
C THR A 80 -1.76 -17.69 -2.78
N GLY A 81 -1.82 -16.82 -3.79
CA GLY A 81 -3.06 -16.22 -4.27
C GLY A 81 -3.50 -14.94 -3.54
N SER A 82 -2.81 -14.53 -2.47
CA SER A 82 -3.12 -13.23 -1.85
C SER A 82 -2.99 -12.09 -2.85
N ARG A 83 -4.03 -11.27 -2.97
CA ARG A 83 -4.08 -10.06 -3.79
C ARG A 83 -4.31 -8.85 -2.89
N PHE A 84 -3.55 -7.79 -3.06
CA PHE A 84 -3.67 -6.56 -2.29
C PHE A 84 -3.19 -5.35 -3.10
N ALA A 85 -3.77 -4.20 -2.81
CA ALA A 85 -3.36 -2.94 -3.42
C ALA A 85 -2.19 -2.31 -2.65
N LEU A 86 -1.32 -1.63 -3.40
CA LEU A 86 -0.33 -0.70 -2.90
C LEU A 86 -0.94 0.70 -2.99
N ASN A 87 -1.35 1.27 -1.85
CA ASN A 87 -2.20 2.45 -1.83
C ASN A 87 -1.46 3.78 -2.07
N ASN A 88 -0.13 3.78 -1.93
CA ASN A 88 0.69 5.01 -2.03
C ASN A 88 1.80 4.89 -3.08
N ILE A 89 1.57 4.15 -4.15
CA ILE A 89 2.46 4.16 -5.31
C ILE A 89 2.03 5.30 -6.23
N LEU A 90 2.82 6.35 -6.23
CA LEU A 90 2.58 7.57 -6.97
C LEU A 90 3.55 7.67 -8.15
N PHE A 91 3.03 8.12 -9.27
CA PHE A 91 3.80 8.38 -10.50
C PHE A 91 3.68 9.86 -10.86
N GLU A 92 4.63 10.33 -11.66
CA GLU A 92 4.46 11.63 -12.31
C GLU A 92 3.26 11.60 -13.28
N LEU A 93 2.72 12.79 -13.56
CA LEU A 93 1.52 12.90 -14.39
C LEU A 93 1.77 12.30 -15.78
N ASP A 94 0.89 11.40 -16.20
CA ASP A 94 0.95 10.69 -17.49
C ASP A 94 2.26 9.91 -17.73
N GLU A 95 3.02 9.62 -16.68
CA GLU A 95 4.28 8.90 -16.74
C GLU A 95 4.28 7.62 -15.90
N SER A 96 5.34 6.83 -16.06
CA SER A 96 5.68 5.68 -15.22
C SER A 96 6.84 5.96 -14.27
N THR A 97 7.28 7.20 -14.17
CA THR A 97 8.33 7.65 -13.24
C THR A 97 7.78 7.62 -11.82
N LEU A 98 8.37 6.80 -10.96
CA LEU A 98 7.98 6.68 -9.55
C LEU A 98 8.36 7.95 -8.79
N ARG A 99 7.41 8.50 -8.05
CA ARG A 99 7.67 9.63 -7.15
C ARG A 99 8.37 9.18 -5.87
N PRO A 100 9.21 10.02 -5.27
CA PRO A 100 9.94 9.67 -4.03
C PRO A 100 9.05 9.21 -2.88
N GLU A 101 7.83 9.72 -2.79
CA GLU A 101 6.85 9.36 -1.76
C GLU A 101 6.46 7.88 -1.80
N SER A 102 6.58 7.24 -2.98
CA SER A 102 6.32 5.80 -3.17
C SER A 102 7.35 4.90 -2.47
N GLU A 103 8.55 5.40 -2.17
CA GLU A 103 9.62 4.58 -1.60
C GLU A 103 9.24 3.91 -0.28
N LYS A 104 8.45 4.56 0.56
CA LYS A 104 8.02 4.00 1.84
C LYS A 104 7.19 2.73 1.66
N GLU A 105 6.26 2.73 0.73
CA GLU A 105 5.41 1.59 0.42
C GLU A 105 6.18 0.49 -0.31
N LEU A 106 7.01 0.87 -1.27
CA LEU A 106 7.90 -0.05 -1.98
C LEU A 106 8.87 -0.75 -1.01
N ALA A 107 9.38 -0.05 -0.01
CA ALA A 107 10.23 -0.63 1.03
C ALA A 107 9.50 -1.68 1.88
N LEU A 108 8.20 -1.50 2.16
CA LEU A 108 7.39 -2.51 2.84
C LEU A 108 7.20 -3.76 1.98
N LEU A 109 6.89 -3.60 0.70
CA LEU A 109 6.80 -4.71 -0.26
C LEU A 109 8.13 -5.43 -0.39
N PHE A 110 9.23 -4.70 -0.55
CA PHE A 110 10.58 -5.25 -0.61
C PHE A 110 10.89 -6.10 0.63
N ARG A 111 10.65 -5.56 1.83
CA ARG A 111 10.87 -6.26 3.09
C ARG A 111 10.06 -7.55 3.18
N MET A 112 8.80 -7.51 2.75
CA MET A 112 7.95 -8.70 2.70
C MET A 112 8.55 -9.79 1.80
N LEU A 113 9.03 -9.42 0.61
CA LEU A 113 9.64 -10.35 -0.35
C LEU A 113 10.98 -10.90 0.12
N VAL A 114 11.77 -10.11 0.86
CA VAL A 114 13.01 -10.57 1.52
C VAL A 114 12.71 -11.58 2.61
N ASP A 115 11.71 -11.29 3.45
CA ASP A 115 11.33 -12.19 4.57
C ASP A 115 10.63 -13.49 4.12
N ALA A 116 10.17 -13.51 2.86
CA ALA A 116 9.51 -14.67 2.25
C ALA A 116 10.19 -15.08 0.93
N PRO A 117 11.42 -15.63 0.95
CA PRO A 117 12.26 -15.82 -0.24
C PRO A 117 11.70 -16.81 -1.27
N LYS A 118 10.73 -17.62 -0.91
CA LYS A 118 10.06 -18.57 -1.83
C LYS A 118 8.86 -17.96 -2.56
N LEU A 119 8.35 -16.81 -2.11
CA LEU A 119 7.23 -16.14 -2.77
C LEU A 119 7.66 -15.49 -4.08
N GLN A 120 6.80 -15.61 -5.06
CA GLN A 120 6.81 -14.84 -6.30
C GLN A 120 5.73 -13.77 -6.24
N ALA A 121 5.92 -12.69 -6.96
CA ALA A 121 4.96 -11.59 -7.02
C ALA A 121 4.69 -11.18 -8.46
N THR A 122 3.42 -11.01 -8.81
CA THR A 122 2.99 -10.34 -10.03
C THR A 122 2.51 -8.95 -9.64
N ILE A 123 3.14 -7.91 -10.18
CA ILE A 123 2.76 -6.50 -10.03
C ILE A 123 1.78 -6.15 -11.14
N ILE A 124 0.62 -5.58 -10.78
CA ILE A 124 -0.43 -5.26 -11.75
C ILE A 124 -0.71 -3.77 -11.67
N GLY A 125 -0.60 -3.08 -12.82
CA GLY A 125 -0.97 -1.68 -12.97
C GLY A 125 -2.40 -1.53 -13.46
N HIS A 126 -3.11 -0.52 -12.94
CA HIS A 126 -4.45 -0.13 -13.37
C HIS A 126 -4.52 1.37 -13.60
N THR A 127 -5.44 1.79 -14.49
CA THR A 127 -5.78 3.19 -14.73
C THR A 127 -7.26 3.43 -14.44
N ASP A 128 -7.66 4.68 -14.43
CA ASP A 128 -9.05 5.07 -14.62
C ASP A 128 -9.46 5.00 -16.11
N ASN A 129 -10.65 5.47 -16.44
CA ASN A 129 -11.19 5.46 -17.81
C ASN A 129 -10.85 6.72 -18.62
N GLN A 130 -9.97 7.60 -18.14
CA GLN A 130 -9.57 8.79 -18.88
C GLN A 130 -8.55 8.39 -19.98
N GLY A 131 -8.75 8.91 -21.19
CA GLY A 131 -7.95 8.56 -22.35
C GLY A 131 -8.44 7.30 -23.10
N ASN A 132 -7.68 6.86 -24.09
CA ASN A 132 -8.04 5.70 -24.87
C ASN A 132 -7.50 4.38 -24.26
N ARG A 133 -8.13 3.27 -24.62
CA ARG A 133 -7.82 1.93 -24.06
C ARG A 133 -6.37 1.51 -24.33
N SER A 134 -5.86 1.75 -25.53
CA SER A 134 -4.50 1.36 -25.90
C SER A 134 -3.45 2.12 -25.09
N TYR A 135 -3.65 3.43 -24.92
CA TYR A 135 -2.81 4.26 -24.08
C TYR A 135 -2.82 3.78 -22.62
N ASN A 136 -4.00 3.56 -22.05
CA ASN A 136 -4.15 3.09 -20.67
C ASN A 136 -3.52 1.71 -20.45
N GLN A 137 -3.62 0.82 -21.43
CA GLN A 137 -2.94 -0.47 -21.38
C GLN A 137 -1.42 -0.29 -21.30
N SER A 138 -0.84 0.50 -22.20
CA SER A 138 0.60 0.76 -22.21
C SER A 138 1.09 1.50 -20.97
N LEU A 139 0.32 2.49 -20.47
CA LEU A 139 0.67 3.25 -19.27
C LEU A 139 0.67 2.35 -18.01
N SER A 140 -0.35 1.52 -17.86
CA SER A 140 -0.46 0.60 -16.72
C SER A 140 0.66 -0.45 -16.71
N GLU A 141 1.03 -0.96 -17.89
CA GLU A 141 2.15 -1.89 -18.05
C GLU A 141 3.49 -1.24 -17.69
N ALA A 142 3.76 -0.04 -18.21
CA ALA A 142 4.97 0.73 -17.89
C ALA A 142 5.07 1.05 -16.39
N ARG A 143 3.96 1.35 -15.72
CA ARG A 143 3.90 1.59 -14.27
C ARG A 143 4.19 0.32 -13.46
N ALA A 144 3.59 -0.80 -13.82
CA ALA A 144 3.88 -2.09 -13.19
C ALA A 144 5.35 -2.47 -13.37
N GLU A 145 5.90 -2.26 -14.56
CA GLU A 145 7.31 -2.51 -14.87
C GLU A 145 8.27 -1.61 -14.07
N ALA A 146 7.90 -0.35 -13.84
CA ALA A 146 8.71 0.56 -13.02
C ALA A 146 8.84 0.06 -11.57
N VAL A 147 7.75 -0.43 -10.97
CA VAL A 147 7.77 -1.05 -9.64
C VAL A 147 8.63 -2.31 -9.65
N LEU A 148 8.50 -3.17 -10.67
CA LEU A 148 9.30 -4.38 -10.84
C LEU A 148 10.79 -4.04 -10.92
N LYS A 149 11.17 -3.08 -11.77
CA LYS A 149 12.57 -2.62 -11.92
C LYS A 149 13.14 -2.08 -10.61
N TRP A 150 12.34 -1.33 -9.85
CA TRP A 150 12.74 -0.84 -8.54
C TRP A 150 13.06 -1.99 -7.57
N LEU A 151 12.21 -3.03 -7.51
CA LEU A 151 12.44 -4.21 -6.66
C LEU A 151 13.70 -4.98 -7.08
N ILE A 152 13.92 -5.15 -8.39
CA ILE A 152 15.15 -5.79 -8.91
C ILE A 152 16.40 -4.98 -8.52
N ALA A 153 16.35 -3.67 -8.69
CA ALA A 153 17.45 -2.78 -8.31
C ALA A 153 17.78 -2.84 -6.82
N LYS A 154 16.79 -3.15 -5.95
CA LYS A 154 16.97 -3.38 -4.51
C LYS A 154 17.47 -4.80 -4.18
N GLY A 155 17.55 -5.71 -5.17
CA GLY A 155 18.12 -7.05 -5.00
C GLY A 155 17.11 -8.21 -4.96
N ILE A 156 15.83 -7.99 -5.28
CA ILE A 156 14.90 -9.11 -5.48
C ILE A 156 15.22 -9.77 -6.84
N PRO A 157 15.44 -11.11 -6.89
CA PRO A 157 15.71 -11.80 -8.15
C PRO A 157 14.58 -11.61 -9.17
N ALA A 158 14.94 -11.27 -10.41
CA ALA A 158 13.98 -11.07 -11.50
C ALA A 158 13.07 -12.30 -11.73
N SER A 159 13.60 -13.52 -11.52
CA SER A 159 12.84 -14.77 -11.65
C SER A 159 11.65 -14.89 -10.66
N ARG A 160 11.60 -14.05 -9.64
CA ARG A 160 10.51 -14.01 -8.65
C ARG A 160 9.44 -12.97 -8.97
N LEU A 161 9.64 -12.15 -10.00
CA LEU A 161 8.82 -10.99 -10.27
C LEU A 161 8.23 -11.06 -11.68
N GLN A 162 6.98 -10.67 -11.81
CA GLN A 162 6.30 -10.44 -13.07
C GLN A 162 5.56 -9.10 -13.01
N SER A 163 5.37 -8.45 -14.16
CA SER A 163 4.55 -7.24 -14.26
C SER A 163 3.48 -7.40 -15.34
N GLU A 164 2.33 -6.80 -15.13
CA GLU A 164 1.20 -6.84 -16.05
C GLU A 164 0.44 -5.51 -15.98
N GLY A 165 0.04 -4.98 -17.14
CA GLY A 165 -0.91 -3.88 -17.24
C GLY A 165 -2.32 -4.41 -17.45
N ARG A 166 -3.31 -3.84 -16.78
CA ARG A 166 -4.74 -4.09 -16.95
C ARG A 166 -5.49 -2.87 -17.49
N GLY A 167 -4.78 -1.76 -17.69
CA GLY A 167 -5.41 -0.53 -18.16
C GLY A 167 -6.62 -0.19 -17.30
N MET A 168 -7.74 0.14 -17.96
CA MET A 168 -9.01 0.52 -17.34
C MET A 168 -10.02 -0.64 -17.23
N ASP A 169 -9.61 -1.89 -17.49
CA ASP A 169 -10.52 -3.01 -17.65
C ASP A 169 -11.05 -3.61 -16.34
N GLU A 170 -10.36 -3.36 -15.21
CA GLU A 170 -10.73 -3.88 -13.91
C GLU A 170 -10.97 -2.73 -12.89
N PRO A 171 -12.01 -1.89 -13.05
CA PRO A 171 -12.31 -0.84 -12.10
C PRO A 171 -12.83 -1.43 -10.78
N ILE A 172 -12.43 -0.84 -9.65
CA ILE A 172 -12.93 -1.19 -8.30
C ILE A 172 -13.90 -0.14 -7.75
N SER A 173 -14.05 0.98 -8.46
CA SER A 173 -14.97 2.06 -8.09
C SER A 173 -15.54 2.72 -9.36
N SER A 174 -16.59 3.54 -9.20
CA SER A 174 -17.14 4.30 -10.32
C SER A 174 -16.11 5.30 -10.87
N ASN A 175 -16.03 5.39 -12.20
CA ASN A 175 -15.23 6.40 -12.89
C ASN A 175 -15.92 7.77 -13.03
N ASP A 176 -17.16 7.92 -12.55
CA ASP A 176 -17.92 9.17 -12.68
C ASP A 176 -17.40 10.25 -11.74
N THR A 177 -16.81 9.86 -10.62
CA THR A 177 -16.26 10.79 -9.63
C THR A 177 -14.73 10.75 -9.60
N GLU A 178 -14.08 11.87 -9.25
CA GLU A 178 -12.63 11.90 -9.12
C GLU A 178 -12.15 10.97 -7.99
N SER A 179 -12.88 10.88 -6.88
CA SER A 179 -12.55 9.94 -5.81
C SER A 179 -12.60 8.48 -6.26
N GLY A 180 -13.56 8.13 -7.10
CA GLY A 180 -13.65 6.78 -7.67
C GLY A 180 -12.54 6.52 -8.69
N ARG A 181 -12.23 7.48 -9.56
CA ARG A 181 -11.09 7.38 -10.48
C ARG A 181 -9.77 7.22 -9.74
N ALA A 182 -9.57 7.97 -8.66
CA ALA A 182 -8.37 7.86 -7.83
C ALA A 182 -8.18 6.44 -7.26
N LEU A 183 -9.26 5.75 -6.88
CA LEU A 183 -9.22 4.36 -6.46
C LEU A 183 -8.87 3.39 -7.60
N ASN A 184 -9.30 3.71 -8.83
CA ASN A 184 -9.00 2.90 -10.00
C ASN A 184 -7.54 3.04 -10.45
N ARG A 185 -6.91 4.22 -10.30
CA ARG A 185 -5.48 4.44 -10.53
C ARG A 185 -4.65 3.81 -9.41
N ARG A 186 -4.44 2.51 -9.48
CA ARG A 186 -3.77 1.74 -8.43
C ARG A 186 -2.75 0.75 -8.97
N THR A 187 -1.89 0.31 -8.09
CA THR A 187 -1.00 -0.83 -8.31
C THR A 187 -1.39 -1.96 -7.36
N GLU A 188 -1.53 -3.16 -7.86
CA GLU A 188 -1.81 -4.35 -7.05
C GLU A 188 -0.67 -5.36 -7.11
N VAL A 189 -0.61 -6.23 -6.12
CA VAL A 189 0.33 -7.36 -6.05
C VAL A 189 -0.46 -8.65 -5.85
N ILE A 190 -0.15 -9.64 -6.68
CA ILE A 190 -0.60 -11.04 -6.48
C ILE A 190 0.60 -11.87 -6.07
N LEU A 191 0.48 -12.58 -4.95
CA LEU A 191 1.51 -13.50 -4.44
C LEU A 191 1.28 -14.91 -4.99
N ARG A 192 2.37 -15.55 -5.42
CA ARG A 192 2.38 -16.90 -5.98
C ARG A 192 3.40 -17.80 -5.30
#